data_61ef2445a9696eb35a61ac54e1556ed1
#
_entry.id   61ef2445a9696eb35a61ac54e1556ed1
#
_cell.length_a   1.000
_cell.length_b   1.000
_cell.length_c   1.000
_cell.angle_alpha   90.00
_cell.angle_beta   90.00
_cell.angle_gamma   90.00
#
_symmetry.space_group_name_H-M   'P 1'
#
loop_
_entity.id
_entity.type
_entity.pdbx_description
1 polymer ?
#
loop_
_entity_poly.entity_id
_entity_poly.type
_entity_poly.pdbx_seq_one_letter_code
_entity_poly.pdbx_strand_id
1 'polypeptide(L)'
;MRRKLKTKRPLTETQQQYLNLCIQDFQFFCANELKIVTKQGELVPFLWNEPQSEVWKLIHAGRIRLGVLKARQMGMSTFIAAYFFWRTQFQANTKCVVLAHEDEPARMLFGIYKTYYENQSEWIQAHYPLKHSTRIELVFAGSGSYIRIATAKNPDKLRSRTVQLLHCSEVAFWVYQKEVMTAAMQALTDKGLCFVETTANSFNHFYKWW
;
A
#
# COMPACT_ATOMS: atom_id res chain seq x y z
N MET A 1 8.09 26.12 17.88
CA MET A 1 6.71 26.12 18.43
C MET A 1 6.09 24.72 18.22
N ARG A 2 5.97 23.88 19.26
CA ARG A 2 5.35 22.56 19.18
C ARG A 2 3.83 22.76 19.07
N ARG A 3 3.24 22.53 17.89
CA ARG A 3 1.76 22.41 17.77
C ARG A 3 1.32 21.28 18.70
N LYS A 4 0.57 21.62 19.75
CA LYS A 4 -0.13 20.63 20.59
C LYS A 4 -1.01 19.79 19.65
N LEU A 5 -0.76 18.47 19.61
CA LEU A 5 -1.68 17.53 19.00
C LEU A 5 -3.04 17.76 19.66
N LYS A 6 -4.05 18.11 18.84
CA LYS A 6 -5.42 18.23 19.33
C LYS A 6 -5.78 16.88 19.96
N THR A 7 -6.24 16.90 21.20
CA THR A 7 -6.76 15.70 21.88
C THR A 7 -7.80 15.05 20.97
N LYS A 8 -7.63 13.75 20.68
CA LYS A 8 -8.59 12.97 19.89
C LYS A 8 -9.96 13.10 20.55
N ARG A 9 -10.98 13.47 19.77
CA ARG A 9 -12.35 13.49 20.25
C ARG A 9 -12.73 12.05 20.64
N PRO A 10 -13.33 11.80 21.81
CA PRO A 10 -13.76 10.46 22.16
C PRO A 10 -14.79 9.96 21.14
N LEU A 11 -14.64 8.71 20.72
CA LEU A 11 -15.58 8.03 19.83
C LEU A 11 -16.84 7.65 20.60
N THR A 12 -17.99 7.67 19.94
CA THR A 12 -19.20 7.04 20.45
C THR A 12 -19.03 5.51 20.50
N GLU A 13 -19.85 4.83 21.28
CA GLU A 13 -19.81 3.36 21.36
C GLU A 13 -20.00 2.70 19.97
N THR A 14 -20.96 3.19 19.20
CA THR A 14 -21.19 2.73 17.81
C THR A 14 -19.96 2.96 16.91
N GLN A 15 -19.32 4.12 17.00
CA GLN A 15 -18.10 4.40 16.26
C GLN A 15 -16.95 3.48 16.69
N GLN A 16 -16.85 3.17 17.99
CA GLN A 16 -15.81 2.26 18.48
C GLN A 16 -16.02 0.83 17.97
N GLN A 17 -17.28 0.35 17.97
CA GLN A 17 -17.63 -0.97 17.43
C GLN A 17 -17.32 -1.04 15.92
N TYR A 18 -17.73 -0.03 15.18
CA TYR A 18 -17.45 0.05 13.73
C TYR A 18 -15.95 0.12 13.44
N LEU A 19 -15.20 0.91 14.21
CA LEU A 19 -13.74 1.00 14.05
C LEU A 19 -13.05 -0.35 14.34
N ASN A 20 -13.53 -1.08 15.35
CA ASN A 20 -13.01 -2.41 15.66
C ASN A 20 -13.23 -3.38 14.47
N LEU A 21 -14.39 -3.32 13.80
CA LEU A 21 -14.64 -4.09 12.58
C LEU A 21 -13.67 -3.68 11.47
N CYS A 22 -13.47 -2.38 11.24
CA CYS A 22 -12.51 -1.88 10.25
C CYS A 22 -11.06 -2.36 10.52
N ILE A 23 -10.68 -2.47 11.79
CA ILE A 23 -9.33 -2.93 12.18
C ILE A 23 -9.18 -4.45 12.03
N GLN A 24 -10.22 -5.22 12.34
CA GLN A 24 -10.17 -6.68 12.38
C GLN A 24 -10.48 -7.34 11.03
N ASP A 25 -11.31 -6.71 10.22
CA ASP A 25 -11.79 -7.23 8.95
C ASP A 25 -11.39 -6.31 7.79
N PHE A 26 -10.36 -6.72 7.05
CA PHE A 26 -9.87 -5.97 5.90
C PHE A 26 -10.90 -5.88 4.77
N GLN A 27 -11.70 -6.93 4.53
CA GLN A 27 -12.73 -6.92 3.50
C GLN A 27 -13.85 -5.95 3.85
N PHE A 28 -14.27 -5.96 5.12
CA PHE A 28 -15.23 -4.99 5.63
C PHE A 28 -14.73 -3.54 5.45
N PHE A 29 -13.46 -3.29 5.82
CA PHE A 29 -12.84 -1.98 5.64
C PHE A 29 -12.81 -1.55 4.17
N CYS A 30 -12.42 -2.43 3.26
CA CYS A 30 -12.43 -2.13 1.82
C CYS A 30 -13.82 -1.73 1.33
N ALA A 31 -14.83 -2.52 1.66
CA ALA A 31 -16.19 -2.32 1.16
C ALA A 31 -16.86 -1.03 1.70
N ASN A 32 -16.50 -0.62 2.92
CA ASN A 32 -17.19 0.47 3.61
C ASN A 32 -16.40 1.79 3.62
N GLU A 33 -15.06 1.73 3.65
CA GLU A 33 -14.23 2.92 3.83
C GLU A 33 -13.33 3.23 2.64
N LEU A 34 -13.07 2.27 1.73
CA LEU A 34 -12.23 2.53 0.57
C LEU A 34 -13.07 2.72 -0.69
N LYS A 35 -12.69 3.71 -1.48
CA LYS A 35 -13.27 3.94 -2.80
C LYS A 35 -12.21 3.89 -3.88
N ILE A 36 -12.61 3.42 -5.05
CA ILE A 36 -11.79 3.37 -6.26
C ILE A 36 -12.46 4.15 -7.38
N VAL A 37 -11.65 4.66 -8.30
CA VAL A 37 -12.13 5.28 -9.53
C VAL A 37 -12.20 4.21 -10.61
N THR A 38 -13.37 4.01 -11.19
CA THR A 38 -13.58 3.08 -12.31
C THR A 38 -12.94 3.61 -13.60
N LYS A 39 -12.90 2.77 -14.65
CA LYS A 39 -12.46 3.21 -15.99
C LYS A 39 -13.35 4.30 -16.59
N GLN A 40 -14.59 4.40 -16.16
CA GLN A 40 -15.56 5.41 -16.55
C GLN A 40 -15.41 6.71 -15.73
N GLY A 41 -14.50 6.76 -14.77
CA GLY A 41 -14.26 7.91 -13.89
C GLY A 41 -15.20 7.98 -12.69
N GLU A 42 -15.99 6.95 -12.44
CA GLU A 42 -16.91 6.90 -11.31
C GLU A 42 -16.20 6.49 -10.02
N LEU A 43 -16.55 7.12 -8.92
CA LEU A 43 -16.05 6.78 -7.59
C LEU A 43 -16.99 5.77 -6.92
N VAL A 44 -16.52 4.54 -6.75
CA VAL A 44 -17.32 3.42 -6.23
C VAL A 44 -16.63 2.76 -5.03
N PRO A 45 -17.37 2.05 -4.15
CA PRO A 45 -16.78 1.25 -3.08
C PRO A 45 -15.81 0.19 -3.64
N PHE A 46 -14.75 -0.09 -2.89
CA PHE A 46 -13.78 -1.10 -3.30
C PHE A 46 -14.25 -2.51 -2.90
N LEU A 47 -14.89 -3.19 -3.83
CA LEU A 47 -15.26 -4.60 -3.72
C LEU A 47 -14.23 -5.48 -4.43
N TRP A 48 -13.85 -6.59 -3.81
CA TRP A 48 -12.84 -7.49 -4.35
C TRP A 48 -13.38 -8.31 -5.52
N ASN A 49 -12.50 -8.56 -6.49
CA ASN A 49 -12.71 -9.56 -7.52
C ASN A 49 -12.11 -10.92 -7.12
N GLU A 50 -12.35 -11.95 -7.92
CA GLU A 50 -11.89 -13.33 -7.66
C GLU A 50 -10.35 -13.42 -7.53
N PRO A 51 -9.50 -12.87 -8.44
CA PRO A 51 -8.06 -12.89 -8.28
C PRO A 51 -7.55 -12.22 -7.00
N GLN A 52 -8.18 -11.15 -6.55
CA GLN A 52 -7.84 -10.47 -5.30
C GLN A 52 -8.19 -11.33 -4.08
N SER A 53 -9.31 -12.05 -4.14
CA SER A 53 -9.71 -12.99 -3.09
C SER A 53 -8.72 -14.16 -2.97
N GLU A 54 -8.19 -14.68 -4.09
CA GLU A 54 -7.15 -15.70 -4.06
C GLU A 54 -5.86 -15.22 -3.41
N VAL A 55 -5.42 -13.99 -3.72
CA VAL A 55 -4.25 -13.40 -3.06
C VAL A 55 -4.50 -13.21 -1.56
N TRP A 56 -5.73 -12.82 -1.18
CA TRP A 56 -6.11 -12.71 0.23
C TRP A 56 -5.97 -14.03 0.98
N LYS A 57 -6.38 -15.15 0.39
CA LYS A 57 -6.21 -16.49 1.00
C LYS A 57 -4.73 -16.80 1.28
N LEU A 58 -3.82 -16.44 0.37
CA LEU A 58 -2.38 -16.63 0.57
C LEU A 58 -1.83 -15.78 1.73
N ILE A 59 -2.27 -14.51 1.81
CA ILE A 59 -1.90 -13.62 2.93
C ILE A 59 -2.39 -14.21 4.26
N HIS A 60 -3.64 -14.67 4.28
CA HIS A 60 -4.27 -15.25 5.48
C HIS A 60 -3.59 -16.56 5.91
N ALA A 61 -3.06 -17.32 4.97
CA ALA A 61 -2.22 -18.50 5.20
C ALA A 61 -0.80 -18.17 5.67
N GLY A 62 -0.49 -16.89 5.96
CA GLY A 62 0.80 -16.44 6.49
C GLY A 62 1.90 -16.27 5.45
N ARG A 63 1.57 -16.24 4.16
CA ARG A 63 2.58 -15.96 3.11
C ARG A 63 2.99 -14.49 3.16
N ILE A 64 4.30 -14.25 3.32
CA ILE A 64 4.87 -12.89 3.46
C ILE A 64 5.72 -12.45 2.26
N ARG A 65 5.96 -13.35 1.32
CA ARG A 65 6.67 -13.07 0.04
C ARG A 65 5.78 -13.57 -1.08
N LEU A 66 5.21 -12.63 -1.83
CA LEU A 66 4.22 -12.93 -2.87
C LEU A 66 4.67 -12.36 -4.21
N GLY A 67 4.85 -13.26 -5.18
CA GLY A 67 5.01 -12.91 -6.59
C GLY A 67 3.65 -13.01 -7.28
N VAL A 68 3.32 -12.03 -8.11
CA VAL A 68 2.07 -11.99 -8.88
C VAL A 68 2.38 -11.68 -10.34
N LEU A 69 2.40 -12.71 -11.18
CA LEU A 69 2.40 -12.54 -12.63
C LEU A 69 0.94 -12.44 -13.10
N LYS A 70 0.59 -11.32 -13.70
CA LYS A 70 -0.80 -10.98 -13.99
C LYS A 70 -1.00 -10.46 -15.42
N ALA A 71 -2.21 -10.56 -15.93
CA ALA A 71 -2.65 -9.76 -17.05
C ALA A 71 -2.82 -8.29 -16.64
N ARG A 72 -2.88 -7.40 -17.62
CA ARG A 72 -3.15 -5.97 -17.38
C ARG A 72 -4.55 -5.79 -16.79
N GLN A 73 -4.72 -4.76 -15.97
CA GLN A 73 -6.02 -4.26 -15.49
C GLN A 73 -6.81 -5.24 -14.60
N MET A 74 -6.15 -6.19 -13.93
CA MET A 74 -6.79 -7.09 -12.97
C MET A 74 -7.01 -6.46 -11.57
N GLY A 75 -6.71 -5.18 -11.39
CA GLY A 75 -6.87 -4.47 -10.12
C GLY A 75 -5.92 -4.93 -9.01
N MET A 76 -4.85 -5.66 -9.34
CA MET A 76 -3.96 -6.23 -8.33
C MET A 76 -3.18 -5.14 -7.58
N SER A 77 -2.63 -4.15 -8.29
CA SER A 77 -1.94 -3.01 -7.67
C SER A 77 -2.88 -2.23 -6.73
N THR A 78 -4.16 -2.11 -7.10
CA THR A 78 -5.23 -1.51 -6.28
C THR A 78 -5.42 -2.31 -4.99
N PHE A 79 -5.53 -3.64 -5.08
CA PHE A 79 -5.68 -4.51 -3.91
C PHE A 79 -4.48 -4.44 -2.96
N ILE A 80 -3.25 -4.52 -3.50
CA ILE A 80 -2.02 -4.43 -2.70
C ILE A 80 -1.95 -3.06 -2.02
N ALA A 81 -2.29 -1.98 -2.73
CA ALA A 81 -2.34 -0.64 -2.16
C ALA A 81 -3.36 -0.54 -1.03
N ALA A 82 -4.56 -1.13 -1.17
CA ALA A 82 -5.58 -1.16 -0.12
C ALA A 82 -5.08 -1.91 1.12
N TYR A 83 -4.49 -3.08 0.94
CA TYR A 83 -3.97 -3.86 2.06
C TYR A 83 -2.83 -3.15 2.80
N PHE A 84 -1.91 -2.52 2.06
CA PHE A 84 -0.82 -1.76 2.66
C PHE A 84 -1.29 -0.47 3.32
N PHE A 85 -2.31 0.18 2.75
CA PHE A 85 -2.96 1.34 3.36
C PHE A 85 -3.59 0.96 4.70
N TRP A 86 -4.39 -0.11 4.72
CA TRP A 86 -5.03 -0.64 5.94
C TRP A 86 -4.00 -0.95 7.03
N ARG A 87 -2.93 -1.69 6.70
CA ARG A 87 -1.85 -2.02 7.64
C ARG A 87 -1.16 -0.77 8.17
N THR A 88 -0.86 0.19 7.31
CA THR A 88 -0.14 1.42 7.69
C THR A 88 -0.98 2.36 8.52
N GLN A 89 -2.29 2.44 8.24
CA GLN A 89 -3.20 3.29 9.00
C GLN A 89 -3.44 2.77 10.42
N PHE A 90 -3.65 1.47 10.56
CA PHE A 90 -4.06 0.86 11.83
C PHE A 90 -2.91 0.31 12.68
N GLN A 91 -1.74 0.09 12.11
CA GLN A 91 -0.58 -0.40 12.85
C GLN A 91 0.46 0.70 13.04
N ALA A 92 0.85 0.92 14.30
CA ALA A 92 1.89 1.90 14.62
C ALA A 92 3.28 1.44 14.09
N ASN A 93 4.13 2.42 13.79
CA ASN A 93 5.50 2.25 13.31
C ASN A 93 5.64 1.42 12.03
N THR A 94 4.57 1.37 11.22
CA THR A 94 4.56 0.64 9.95
C THR A 94 5.08 1.53 8.83
N LYS A 95 6.19 1.13 8.24
CA LYS A 95 6.84 1.83 7.13
C LYS A 95 6.57 1.06 5.84
N CYS A 96 5.76 1.65 4.98
CA CYS A 96 5.40 1.12 3.67
C CYS A 96 6.20 1.84 2.58
N VAL A 97 6.87 1.07 1.74
CA VAL A 97 7.54 1.58 0.54
C VAL A 97 6.98 0.91 -0.70
N VAL A 98 6.67 1.74 -1.68
CA VAL A 98 6.16 1.33 -2.98
C VAL A 98 7.20 1.72 -4.03
N LEU A 99 7.60 0.77 -4.86
CA LEU A 99 8.54 0.97 -5.96
C LEU A 99 7.81 0.79 -7.28
N ALA A 100 7.86 1.79 -8.13
CA ALA A 100 7.35 1.74 -9.49
C ALA A 100 8.48 1.95 -10.51
N HIS A 101 8.31 1.50 -11.74
CA HIS A 101 9.35 1.55 -12.76
C HIS A 101 9.70 2.99 -13.18
N GLU A 102 8.72 3.92 -13.19
CA GLU A 102 8.87 5.31 -13.62
C GLU A 102 8.07 6.30 -12.77
N ASP A 103 8.31 7.60 -12.98
CA ASP A 103 7.70 8.67 -12.18
C ASP A 103 6.20 8.81 -12.41
N GLU A 104 5.71 8.63 -13.66
CA GLU A 104 4.28 8.74 -13.95
C GLU A 104 3.48 7.57 -13.35
N PRO A 105 3.83 6.29 -13.60
CA PRO A 105 3.23 5.16 -12.90
C PRO A 105 3.33 5.26 -11.38
N ALA A 106 4.44 5.78 -10.85
CA ALA A 106 4.58 6.05 -9.42
C ALA A 106 3.51 7.03 -8.92
N ARG A 107 3.31 8.15 -9.62
CA ARG A 107 2.27 9.13 -9.26
C ARG A 107 0.86 8.54 -9.35
N MET A 108 0.57 7.77 -10.40
CA MET A 108 -0.72 7.10 -10.56
C MET A 108 -0.99 6.12 -9.41
N LEU A 109 -0.03 5.28 -9.10
CA LEU A 109 -0.13 4.31 -8.00
C LEU A 109 -0.27 5.01 -6.65
N PHE A 110 0.45 6.12 -6.43
CA PHE A 110 0.32 6.91 -5.22
C PHE A 110 -1.02 7.64 -5.11
N GLY A 111 -1.63 8.00 -6.25
CA GLY A 111 -2.99 8.54 -6.33
C GLY A 111 -4.03 7.62 -5.70
N ILE A 112 -3.87 6.29 -5.83
CA ILE A 112 -4.76 5.31 -5.19
C ILE A 112 -4.77 5.48 -3.66
N TYR A 113 -3.61 5.62 -3.03
CA TYR A 113 -3.50 5.81 -1.58
C TYR A 113 -4.16 7.12 -1.12
N LYS A 114 -4.03 8.20 -1.92
CA LYS A 114 -4.72 9.47 -1.64
C LYS A 114 -6.23 9.32 -1.76
N THR A 115 -6.70 8.68 -2.84
CA THR A 115 -8.13 8.40 -3.03
C THR A 115 -8.69 7.62 -1.85
N TYR A 116 -7.98 6.64 -1.34
CA TYR A 116 -8.40 5.88 -0.16
C TYR A 116 -8.54 6.79 1.07
N TYR A 117 -7.53 7.58 1.38
CA TYR A 117 -7.58 8.45 2.56
C TYR A 117 -8.65 9.53 2.44
N GLU A 118 -8.73 10.21 1.30
CA GLU A 118 -9.61 11.36 1.07
C GLU A 118 -11.09 10.99 1.03
N ASN A 119 -11.43 9.72 0.77
CA ASN A 119 -12.80 9.24 0.66
C ASN A 119 -13.27 8.38 1.85
N GLN A 120 -12.48 8.26 2.89
CA GLN A 120 -12.93 7.65 4.14
C GLN A 120 -13.93 8.56 4.87
N SER A 121 -14.68 7.97 5.80
CA SER A 121 -15.53 8.72 6.73
C SER A 121 -14.72 9.81 7.44
N GLU A 122 -15.24 11.03 7.52
CA GLU A 122 -14.54 12.19 8.12
C GLU A 122 -14.08 11.93 9.55
N TRP A 123 -14.86 11.18 10.33
CA TRP A 123 -14.49 10.86 11.71
C TRP A 123 -13.32 9.87 11.80
N ILE A 124 -13.16 8.94 10.82
CA ILE A 124 -11.99 8.05 10.72
C ILE A 124 -10.76 8.88 10.36
N GLN A 125 -10.85 9.78 9.37
CA GLN A 125 -9.77 10.70 9.03
C GLN A 125 -9.36 11.56 10.24
N ALA A 126 -10.33 12.06 10.98
CA ALA A 126 -10.07 12.83 12.21
C ALA A 126 -9.42 11.99 13.32
N HIS A 127 -9.72 10.69 13.38
CA HIS A 127 -9.13 9.77 14.36
C HIS A 127 -7.72 9.29 13.95
N TYR A 128 -7.45 9.15 12.65
CA TYR A 128 -6.16 8.82 12.05
C TYR A 128 -5.66 9.94 11.12
N PRO A 129 -5.41 11.14 11.64
CA PRO A 129 -5.06 12.28 10.80
C PRO A 129 -3.68 12.11 10.18
N LEU A 130 -3.49 12.70 9.01
CA LEU A 130 -2.17 12.84 8.43
C LEU A 130 -1.40 13.98 9.10
N LYS A 131 -0.11 13.74 9.39
CA LYS A 131 0.84 14.78 9.78
C LYS A 131 1.18 15.66 8.57
N HIS A 132 1.40 15.01 7.42
CA HIS A 132 1.52 15.66 6.12
C HIS A 132 1.20 14.67 4.99
N SER A 133 0.81 15.25 3.86
CA SER A 133 0.64 14.57 2.59
C SER A 133 1.40 15.34 1.52
N THR A 134 2.30 14.66 0.82
CA THR A 134 3.11 15.24 -0.25
C THR A 134 2.78 14.57 -1.58
N ARG A 135 3.60 14.79 -2.61
CA ARG A 135 3.47 14.08 -3.90
C ARG A 135 3.95 12.63 -3.85
N ILE A 136 4.73 12.27 -2.84
CA ILE A 136 5.39 10.96 -2.74
C ILE A 136 5.24 10.30 -1.37
N GLU A 137 4.57 10.93 -0.41
CA GLU A 137 4.51 10.42 0.95
C GLU A 137 3.21 10.82 1.67
N LEU A 138 2.59 9.86 2.35
CA LEU A 138 1.55 10.05 3.36
C LEU A 138 2.13 9.65 4.72
N VAL A 139 2.11 10.56 5.70
CA VAL A 139 2.61 10.30 7.05
C VAL A 139 1.48 10.45 8.05
N PHE A 140 1.16 9.39 8.77
CA PHE A 140 0.13 9.40 9.80
C PHE A 140 0.63 10.08 11.08
N ALA A 141 -0.20 10.94 11.66
CA ALA A 141 0.16 11.67 12.87
C ALA A 141 0.16 10.75 14.09
N GLY A 142 1.23 10.81 14.88
CA GLY A 142 1.33 10.14 16.18
C GLY A 142 1.60 8.63 16.13
N SER A 143 1.47 7.97 14.97
CA SER A 143 1.71 6.52 14.84
C SER A 143 3.14 6.17 14.45
N GLY A 144 3.92 7.10 13.89
CA GLY A 144 5.23 6.82 13.28
C GLY A 144 5.14 6.08 11.94
N SER A 145 3.91 5.85 11.42
CA SER A 145 3.66 5.12 10.18
C SER A 145 3.62 6.04 8.97
N TYR A 146 4.09 5.51 7.84
CA TYR A 146 4.03 6.24 6.57
C TYR A 146 3.93 5.31 5.37
N ILE A 147 3.40 5.85 4.27
CA ILE A 147 3.46 5.26 2.94
C ILE A 147 4.29 6.18 2.07
N ARG A 148 5.34 5.64 1.45
CA ARG A 148 6.21 6.38 0.54
C ARG A 148 6.33 5.66 -0.79
N ILE A 149 6.26 6.42 -1.89
CA ILE A 149 6.53 5.89 -3.22
C ILE A 149 7.89 6.39 -3.73
N ALA A 150 8.59 5.53 -4.46
CA ALA A 150 9.83 5.85 -5.14
C ALA A 150 9.90 5.13 -6.48
N THR A 151 10.79 5.59 -7.36
CA THR A 151 11.08 4.91 -8.62
C THR A 151 12.21 3.91 -8.46
N ALA A 152 12.15 2.83 -9.22
CA ALA A 152 13.16 1.79 -9.29
C ALA A 152 14.41 2.19 -10.10
N LYS A 153 14.55 3.47 -10.45
CA LYS A 153 15.71 4.00 -11.20
C LYS A 153 16.99 4.14 -10.35
N ASN A 154 16.83 4.20 -9.02
CA ASN A 154 17.97 4.41 -8.13
C ASN A 154 17.88 3.47 -6.91
N PRO A 155 18.69 2.38 -6.88
CA PRO A 155 18.73 1.42 -5.78
C PRO A 155 19.20 2.05 -4.45
N ASP A 156 19.98 3.14 -4.48
CA ASP A 156 20.52 3.77 -3.26
C ASP A 156 19.44 4.44 -2.40
N LYS A 157 18.30 4.80 -2.98
CA LYS A 157 17.17 5.39 -2.23
C LYS A 157 16.57 4.46 -1.17
N LEU A 158 16.81 3.15 -1.27
CA LEU A 158 16.35 2.15 -0.31
C LEU A 158 17.38 1.81 0.75
N ARG A 159 18.66 2.07 0.49
CA ARG A 159 19.74 1.81 1.45
C ARG A 159 19.50 2.58 2.76
N SER A 160 19.86 2.00 3.87
CA SER A 160 19.70 2.55 5.22
C SER A 160 18.23 2.72 5.70
N ARG A 161 17.27 2.01 5.07
CA ARG A 161 15.87 2.00 5.50
C ARG A 161 15.47 0.64 6.03
N THR A 162 14.64 0.66 7.07
CA THR A 162 13.95 -0.54 7.57
C THR A 162 12.49 -0.44 7.16
N VAL A 163 12.00 -1.41 6.40
CA VAL A 163 10.66 -1.42 5.79
C VAL A 163 9.89 -2.65 6.24
N GLN A 164 8.64 -2.50 6.62
CA GLN A 164 7.75 -3.60 7.00
C GLN A 164 6.83 -4.03 5.86
N LEU A 165 6.50 -3.10 4.94
CA LEU A 165 5.64 -3.36 3.80
C LEU A 165 6.32 -2.87 2.53
N LEU A 166 6.58 -3.77 1.59
CA LEU A 166 7.27 -3.49 0.33
C LEU A 166 6.41 -3.92 -0.85
N HIS A 167 6.05 -2.97 -1.71
CA HIS A 167 5.36 -3.22 -2.96
C HIS A 167 6.25 -2.88 -4.15
N CYS A 168 6.65 -3.89 -4.91
CA CYS A 168 7.43 -3.75 -6.14
C CYS A 168 6.48 -3.92 -7.34
N SER A 169 6.14 -2.81 -7.99
CA SER A 169 5.18 -2.77 -9.09
C SER A 169 5.87 -2.78 -10.44
N GLU A 170 5.37 -3.61 -11.36
CA GLU A 170 5.85 -3.77 -12.75
C GLU A 170 7.35 -4.08 -12.84
N VAL A 171 7.83 -5.04 -12.03
CA VAL A 171 9.26 -5.37 -11.88
C VAL A 171 9.90 -5.80 -13.20
N ALA A 172 9.18 -6.49 -14.09
CA ALA A 172 9.71 -6.90 -15.40
C ALA A 172 10.09 -5.73 -16.31
N PHE A 173 9.67 -4.50 -15.97
CA PHE A 173 10.00 -3.27 -16.71
C PHE A 173 11.11 -2.45 -16.06
N TRP A 174 11.66 -2.89 -14.94
CA TRP A 174 12.75 -2.17 -14.28
C TRP A 174 14.07 -2.31 -15.04
N VAL A 175 14.79 -1.20 -15.17
CA VAL A 175 16.10 -1.18 -15.85
C VAL A 175 17.15 -1.96 -15.03
N TYR A 176 17.19 -1.75 -13.72
CA TYR A 176 18.16 -2.36 -12.79
C TYR A 176 17.46 -3.39 -11.90
N GLN A 177 16.82 -4.40 -12.51
CA GLN A 177 15.98 -5.37 -11.79
C GLN A 177 16.72 -6.03 -10.63
N LYS A 178 17.91 -6.57 -10.87
CA LYS A 178 18.70 -7.31 -9.86
C LYS A 178 19.15 -6.40 -8.72
N GLU A 179 19.74 -5.26 -9.05
CA GLU A 179 20.31 -4.32 -8.07
C GLU A 179 19.23 -3.73 -7.18
N VAL A 180 18.12 -3.29 -7.79
CA VAL A 180 16.99 -2.71 -7.04
C VAL A 180 16.30 -3.75 -6.18
N MET A 181 16.05 -4.96 -6.70
CA MET A 181 15.48 -6.05 -5.91
C MET A 181 16.37 -6.44 -4.74
N THR A 182 17.69 -6.54 -4.96
CA THR A 182 18.65 -6.83 -3.87
C THR A 182 18.56 -5.76 -2.77
N ALA A 183 18.62 -4.47 -3.13
CA ALA A 183 18.52 -3.37 -2.18
C ALA A 183 17.17 -3.34 -1.46
N ALA A 184 16.07 -3.62 -2.18
CA ALA A 184 14.71 -3.65 -1.65
C ALA A 184 14.53 -4.78 -0.63
N MET A 185 15.06 -5.98 -0.93
CA MET A 185 14.99 -7.12 -0.02
C MET A 185 15.87 -6.95 1.22
N GLN A 186 17.02 -6.27 1.11
CA GLN A 186 17.87 -5.92 2.26
C GLN A 186 17.20 -4.87 3.18
N ALA A 187 16.39 -3.97 2.63
CA ALA A 187 15.65 -2.98 3.41
C ALA A 187 14.44 -3.58 4.17
N LEU A 188 13.94 -4.72 3.70
CA LEU A 188 12.75 -5.37 4.24
C LEU A 188 13.11 -6.19 5.50
N THR A 189 12.31 -6.03 6.56
CA THR A 189 12.47 -6.84 7.78
C THR A 189 12.17 -8.32 7.52
N ASP A 190 12.69 -9.23 8.36
CA ASP A 190 12.48 -10.68 8.22
C ASP A 190 10.99 -11.07 8.18
N LYS A 191 10.18 -10.41 9.00
CA LYS A 191 8.72 -10.59 9.07
C LYS A 191 7.96 -9.59 8.19
N GLY A 192 8.67 -8.77 7.42
CA GLY A 192 8.06 -7.79 6.52
C GLY A 192 7.33 -8.46 5.37
N LEU A 193 6.25 -7.87 4.91
CA LEU A 193 5.49 -8.36 3.78
C LEU A 193 5.98 -7.72 2.47
N CYS A 194 6.21 -8.56 1.47
CA CYS A 194 6.62 -8.12 0.14
C CYS A 194 5.64 -8.63 -0.92
N PHE A 195 5.17 -7.71 -1.74
CA PHE A 195 4.53 -8.03 -3.02
C PHE A 195 5.42 -7.61 -4.18
N VAL A 196 5.67 -8.54 -5.07
CA VAL A 196 6.31 -8.30 -6.37
C VAL A 196 5.27 -8.59 -7.43
N GLU A 197 4.84 -7.58 -8.17
CA GLU A 197 3.83 -7.77 -9.21
C GLU A 197 4.31 -7.24 -10.56
N THR A 198 3.92 -7.93 -11.63
CA THR A 198 4.25 -7.49 -13.00
C THR A 198 3.35 -8.16 -14.02
N THR A 199 3.26 -7.55 -15.19
CA THR A 199 2.88 -8.23 -16.43
C THR A 199 4.12 -8.85 -17.09
N ALA A 200 3.93 -9.83 -17.95
CA ALA A 200 5.03 -10.44 -18.68
C ALA A 200 5.73 -9.42 -19.60
N ASN A 201 7.06 -9.44 -19.62
CA ASN A 201 7.89 -8.59 -20.46
C ASN A 201 9.14 -9.32 -20.92
N SER A 202 9.02 -10.18 -21.94
CA SER A 202 10.11 -10.94 -22.55
C SER A 202 10.92 -11.82 -21.55
N PHE A 203 12.04 -12.38 -21.99
CA PHE A 203 12.94 -13.26 -21.22
C PHE A 203 14.00 -12.45 -20.46
N ASN A 204 13.59 -11.51 -19.63
CA ASN A 204 14.46 -10.64 -18.84
C ASN A 204 14.90 -11.29 -17.49
N HIS A 205 15.49 -10.52 -16.61
CA HIS A 205 15.94 -11.03 -15.30
C HIS A 205 14.77 -11.52 -14.44
N PHE A 206 13.58 -10.85 -14.50
CA PHE A 206 12.39 -11.29 -13.79
C PHE A 206 11.94 -12.68 -14.24
N TYR A 207 11.96 -12.96 -15.55
CA TYR A 207 11.64 -14.29 -16.08
C TYR A 207 12.55 -15.39 -15.50
N LYS A 208 13.86 -15.10 -15.35
CA LYS A 208 14.81 -16.06 -14.75
C LYS A 208 14.60 -16.27 -13.25
N TRP A 209 14.04 -15.27 -12.60
CA TRP A 209 13.77 -15.32 -11.17
C TRP A 209 12.40 -15.96 -10.86
N TRP A 210 11.42 -15.81 -11.76
CA TRP A 210 10.10 -16.42 -11.66
C TRP A 210 10.15 -17.94 -11.82
#